data_e14dee6fb987310c2d324fc0d0c36c2e
#
_entry.id   e14dee6fb987310c2d324fc0d0c36c2e
#
_cell.length_a   1.000
_cell.length_b   1.000
_cell.length_c   1.000
_cell.angle_alpha   90.00
_cell.angle_beta   90.00
_cell.angle_gamma   90.00
#
_symmetry.space_group_name_H-M   'P 1'
#
loop_
_entity.id
_entity.type
_entity.pdbx_description
1 polymer ?
#
loop_
_entity_poly.entity_id
_entity_poly.type
_entity_poly.pdbx_seq_one_letter_code
_entity_poly.pdbx_strand_id
1 'polypeptide(L)'
;MSIKGLGPHGERASPPERVTLLPEDIKMARDLDLDVCIVMHTMQSDWSKLLVQGLVGTLGDCGVSVTEVADSNFSPERQAAALDRFIAERPKAIISLPVANADVADAHKRVSAAKIPLMLVDNVPTGLLPGKHYASLVSADNFGLGQLAAELLSDHMSKNTPLGVIGYEADFYVTNEREIAFNLWMQANRPNQGVLTRRFKSFSDIPDLVDRFLTEQPELSGLFVVWDTPCEVALETLASRGMEIPTTTVDLGKTVAVNLANGGPIVGIAAQRPFRQGVTVAKALITELLGRKCPDWIALPGVAVSLDTVVQHYQAIWREPMPSGELNSLNKRFKMIRGT
;
A
#
# COMPACT_ATOMS: atom_id res chain seq x y z
N MET A 1 -0.11 15.96 -6.00
CA MET A 1 -0.93 15.30 -7.05
C MET A 1 -2.37 15.19 -6.55
N SER A 2 -3.36 15.26 -7.44
CA SER A 2 -4.79 15.07 -7.07
C SER A 2 -5.07 13.56 -6.95
N ILE A 3 -5.96 13.19 -6.03
CA ILE A 3 -6.47 11.82 -5.92
C ILE A 3 -7.27 11.49 -7.17
N LYS A 4 -7.07 10.30 -7.72
CA LYS A 4 -7.69 9.82 -8.97
C LYS A 4 -8.83 8.84 -8.71
N GLY A 5 -8.71 8.02 -7.65
CA GLY A 5 -9.71 7.02 -7.29
C GLY A 5 -10.92 7.61 -6.57
N LEU A 6 -11.91 6.74 -6.40
CA LEU A 6 -13.05 6.94 -5.49
C LEU A 6 -12.90 5.97 -4.32
N GLY A 7 -13.49 6.30 -3.19
CA GLY A 7 -13.56 5.41 -2.04
C GLY A 7 -14.47 4.20 -2.29
N PRO A 8 -14.46 3.20 -1.39
CA PRO A 8 -15.22 1.96 -1.56
C PRO A 8 -16.73 2.13 -1.74
N HIS A 9 -17.29 3.27 -1.37
CA HIS A 9 -18.70 3.60 -1.54
C HIS A 9 -18.94 4.68 -2.60
N GLY A 10 -17.93 4.97 -3.45
CA GLY A 10 -18.00 5.99 -4.49
C GLY A 10 -17.77 7.42 -3.98
N GLU A 11 -17.36 7.59 -2.73
CA GLU A 11 -17.07 8.90 -2.14
C GLU A 11 -15.76 9.49 -2.66
N ARG A 12 -15.70 10.83 -2.67
CA ARG A 12 -14.47 11.56 -2.96
C ARG A 12 -13.57 11.63 -1.74
N ALA A 13 -12.27 11.47 -1.94
CA ALA A 13 -11.30 11.59 -0.87
C ALA A 13 -11.24 12.97 -0.24
N SER A 14 -11.05 13.00 1.07
CA SER A 14 -10.57 14.17 1.81
C SER A 14 -9.05 14.13 1.94
N PRO A 15 -8.37 15.28 1.91
CA PRO A 15 -6.92 15.31 2.10
C PRO A 15 -6.54 15.08 3.58
N PRO A 16 -5.32 14.59 3.88
CA PRO A 16 -4.85 14.34 5.25
C PRO A 16 -4.88 15.55 6.19
N GLU A 17 -4.82 16.75 5.62
CA GLU A 17 -4.86 18.01 6.35
C GLU A 17 -6.18 18.25 7.09
N ARG A 18 -7.26 17.52 6.71
CA ARG A 18 -8.58 17.60 7.37
C ARG A 18 -8.59 17.05 8.79
N VAL A 19 -7.60 16.26 9.16
CA VAL A 19 -7.43 15.69 10.51
C VAL A 19 -6.18 16.23 11.21
N THR A 20 -5.82 17.49 10.94
CA THR A 20 -4.74 18.16 11.66
C THR A 20 -5.13 18.39 13.11
N LEU A 21 -4.27 17.96 14.03
CA LEU A 21 -4.44 18.19 15.47
C LEU A 21 -3.79 19.52 15.87
N LEU A 22 -4.49 20.27 16.68
CA LEU A 22 -3.98 21.47 17.34
C LEU A 22 -3.32 21.11 18.68
N PRO A 23 -2.46 21.97 19.26
CA PRO A 23 -1.86 21.70 20.57
C PRO A 23 -2.86 21.39 21.69
N GLU A 24 -4.03 22.05 21.69
CA GLU A 24 -5.13 21.79 22.60
C GLU A 24 -5.74 20.40 22.42
N ASP A 25 -5.81 19.88 21.18
CA ASP A 25 -6.31 18.53 20.92
C ASP A 25 -5.39 17.47 21.53
N ILE A 26 -4.08 17.68 21.39
CA ILE A 26 -3.06 16.79 21.98
C ILE A 26 -3.15 16.82 23.49
N LYS A 27 -3.37 17.98 24.09
CA LYS A 27 -3.57 18.11 25.54
C LYS A 27 -4.84 17.36 25.98
N MET A 28 -5.97 17.57 25.28
CA MET A 28 -7.23 16.88 25.59
C MET A 28 -7.08 15.35 25.48
N ALA A 29 -6.40 14.85 24.43
CA ALA A 29 -6.16 13.43 24.26
C ALA A 29 -5.36 12.82 25.43
N ARG A 30 -4.32 13.53 25.91
CA ARG A 30 -3.51 13.12 27.08
C ARG A 30 -4.33 13.04 28.37
N ASP A 31 -5.30 13.93 28.53
CA ASP A 31 -6.15 14.00 29.74
C ASP A 31 -7.22 12.87 29.78
N LEU A 32 -7.45 12.15 28.66
CA LEU A 32 -8.50 11.14 28.53
C LEU A 32 -8.05 9.71 28.83
N ASP A 33 -6.75 9.45 29.08
CA ASP A 33 -6.19 8.11 29.31
C ASP A 33 -6.69 7.07 28.29
N LEU A 34 -6.36 7.33 27.03
CA LEU A 34 -6.84 6.53 25.90
C LEU A 34 -5.92 5.34 25.63
N ASP A 35 -6.55 4.18 25.38
CA ASP A 35 -5.87 2.96 24.94
C ASP A 35 -6.49 2.42 23.65
N VAL A 36 -5.66 1.84 22.79
CA VAL A 36 -6.10 1.31 21.49
C VAL A 36 -5.40 -0.01 21.16
N CYS A 37 -6.10 -0.86 20.40
CA CYS A 37 -5.54 -2.06 19.80
C CYS A 37 -5.45 -1.91 18.27
N ILE A 38 -4.45 -2.54 17.67
CA ILE A 38 -4.22 -2.53 16.23
C ILE A 38 -4.25 -3.98 15.73
N VAL A 39 -4.97 -4.24 14.63
CA VAL A 39 -4.87 -5.52 13.92
C VAL A 39 -4.46 -5.28 12.49
N MET A 40 -3.32 -5.86 12.10
CA MET A 40 -2.71 -5.71 10.78
C MET A 40 -2.95 -6.97 9.94
N HIS A 41 -3.04 -6.79 8.61
CA HIS A 41 -3.10 -7.91 7.67
C HIS A 41 -1.83 -8.76 7.74
N THR A 42 -0.66 -8.11 7.85
CA THR A 42 0.64 -8.72 8.14
C THR A 42 1.60 -7.70 8.76
N MET A 43 2.56 -8.19 9.55
CA MET A 43 3.67 -7.39 10.07
C MET A 43 5.02 -7.77 9.42
N GLN A 44 5.00 -8.64 8.41
CA GLN A 44 6.24 -9.11 7.76
C GLN A 44 6.77 -8.14 6.70
N SER A 45 5.90 -7.35 6.07
CA SER A 45 6.32 -6.38 5.05
C SER A 45 6.93 -5.13 5.68
N ASP A 46 7.88 -4.54 4.98
CA ASP A 46 8.49 -3.27 5.38
C ASP A 46 7.45 -2.13 5.36
N TRP A 47 6.51 -2.17 4.42
CA TRP A 47 5.38 -1.24 4.35
C TRP A 47 4.57 -1.25 5.66
N SER A 48 4.20 -2.44 6.17
CA SER A 48 3.44 -2.59 7.41
C SER A 48 4.20 -2.05 8.62
N LYS A 49 5.50 -2.32 8.70
CA LYS A 49 6.37 -1.81 9.79
C LYS A 49 6.42 -0.29 9.80
N LEU A 50 6.60 0.33 8.63
CA LEU A 50 6.62 1.80 8.52
C LEU A 50 5.27 2.43 8.86
N LEU A 51 4.16 1.84 8.41
CA LEU A 51 2.82 2.32 8.75
C LEU A 51 2.60 2.27 10.27
N VAL A 52 2.87 1.13 10.90
CA VAL A 52 2.71 0.95 12.35
C VAL A 52 3.65 1.89 13.12
N GLN A 53 4.87 2.11 12.66
CA GLN A 53 5.80 3.06 13.27
C GLN A 53 5.23 4.50 13.28
N GLY A 54 4.69 4.96 12.15
CA GLY A 54 4.05 6.27 12.06
C GLY A 54 2.80 6.38 12.95
N LEU A 55 2.01 5.31 12.99
CA LEU A 55 0.80 5.21 13.78
C LEU A 55 1.10 5.23 15.29
N VAL A 56 1.90 4.28 15.77
CA VAL A 56 2.23 4.12 17.19
C VAL A 56 2.98 5.33 17.74
N GLY A 57 3.96 5.85 16.95
CA GLY A 57 4.70 7.06 17.34
C GLY A 57 3.77 8.27 17.53
N THR A 58 2.86 8.51 16.57
CA THR A 58 1.92 9.64 16.67
C THR A 58 0.92 9.48 17.81
N LEU A 59 0.41 8.27 18.06
CA LEU A 59 -0.46 7.98 19.19
C LEU A 59 0.27 8.25 20.50
N GLY A 60 1.50 7.75 20.65
CA GLY A 60 2.33 7.98 21.84
C GLY A 60 2.64 9.45 22.09
N ASP A 61 2.98 10.23 21.04
CA ASP A 61 3.17 11.68 21.14
C ASP A 61 1.92 12.42 21.66
N CYS A 62 0.74 11.84 21.41
CA CYS A 62 -0.55 12.36 21.90
C CYS A 62 -1.00 11.74 23.23
N GLY A 63 -0.19 10.88 23.86
CA GLY A 63 -0.54 10.25 25.15
C GLY A 63 -1.52 9.10 25.04
N VAL A 64 -1.69 8.53 23.84
CA VAL A 64 -2.56 7.37 23.60
C VAL A 64 -1.72 6.09 23.62
N SER A 65 -2.08 5.15 24.50
CA SER A 65 -1.37 3.88 24.63
C SER A 65 -1.81 2.87 23.57
N VAL A 66 -0.85 2.22 22.90
CA VAL A 66 -1.11 1.07 22.04
C VAL A 66 -0.83 -0.18 22.86
N THR A 67 -1.88 -0.92 23.22
CA THR A 67 -1.77 -2.09 24.11
C THR A 67 -1.37 -3.35 23.37
N GLU A 68 -1.77 -3.49 22.09
CA GLU A 68 -1.39 -4.62 21.25
C GLU A 68 -1.38 -4.25 19.76
N VAL A 69 -0.46 -4.88 19.02
CA VAL A 69 -0.45 -4.93 17.56
C VAL A 69 -0.49 -6.40 17.14
N ALA A 70 -1.66 -6.87 16.70
CA ALA A 70 -1.86 -8.25 16.25
C ALA A 70 -1.50 -8.40 14.77
N ASP A 71 -0.77 -9.47 14.43
CA ASP A 71 -0.43 -9.89 13.07
C ASP A 71 -1.36 -11.01 12.61
N SER A 72 -2.21 -10.72 11.63
CA SER A 72 -3.12 -11.72 11.05
C SER A 72 -2.41 -12.66 10.08
N ASN A 73 -1.24 -12.27 9.56
CA ASN A 73 -0.49 -13.03 8.57
C ASN A 73 -1.37 -13.50 7.39
N PHE A 74 -2.18 -12.58 6.86
CA PHE A 74 -3.16 -12.80 5.78
C PHE A 74 -4.25 -13.86 6.08
N SER A 75 -4.44 -14.30 7.35
CA SER A 75 -5.51 -15.23 7.72
C SER A 75 -6.74 -14.49 8.24
N PRO A 76 -7.91 -14.67 7.58
CA PRO A 76 -9.20 -14.14 8.07
C PRO A 76 -9.56 -14.66 9.46
N GLU A 77 -9.27 -15.94 9.75
CA GLU A 77 -9.56 -16.56 11.03
C GLU A 77 -8.72 -15.95 12.16
N ARG A 78 -7.42 -15.72 11.91
CA ARG A 78 -6.53 -15.05 12.88
C ARG A 78 -6.98 -13.61 13.13
N GLN A 79 -7.40 -12.91 12.06
CA GLN A 79 -7.91 -11.54 12.21
C GLN A 79 -9.20 -11.51 13.02
N ALA A 80 -10.16 -12.39 12.73
CA ALA A 80 -11.40 -12.50 13.47
C ALA A 80 -11.16 -12.83 14.96
N ALA A 81 -10.26 -13.78 15.25
CA ALA A 81 -9.91 -14.13 16.64
C ALA A 81 -9.25 -12.96 17.39
N ALA A 82 -8.39 -12.17 16.73
CA ALA A 82 -7.79 -10.97 17.33
C ALA A 82 -8.85 -9.90 17.63
N LEU A 83 -9.78 -9.67 16.69
CA LEU A 83 -10.88 -8.72 16.91
C LEU A 83 -11.81 -9.15 18.05
N ASP A 84 -12.16 -10.45 18.15
CA ASP A 84 -13.00 -10.96 19.24
C ASP A 84 -12.31 -10.82 20.62
N ARG A 85 -11.00 -11.04 20.69
CA ARG A 85 -10.23 -10.80 21.90
C ARG A 85 -10.22 -9.30 22.26
N PHE A 86 -9.96 -8.41 21.30
CA PHE A 86 -10.01 -6.97 21.55
C PHE A 86 -11.40 -6.48 21.99
N ILE A 87 -12.47 -7.04 21.42
CA ILE A 87 -13.84 -6.74 21.88
C ILE A 87 -14.01 -7.09 23.38
N ALA A 88 -13.45 -8.22 23.83
CA ALA A 88 -13.51 -8.63 25.23
C ALA A 88 -12.70 -7.72 26.15
N GLU A 89 -11.57 -7.19 25.70
CA GLU A 89 -10.69 -6.28 26.44
C GLU A 89 -11.24 -4.85 26.52
N ARG A 90 -12.14 -4.47 25.59
CA ARG A 90 -12.80 -3.16 25.53
C ARG A 90 -11.85 -1.96 25.46
N PRO A 91 -10.91 -1.91 24.51
CA PRO A 91 -10.10 -0.71 24.31
C PRO A 91 -10.99 0.49 23.89
N LYS A 92 -10.46 1.69 24.02
CA LYS A 92 -11.18 2.92 23.59
C LYS A 92 -11.38 2.99 22.09
N ALA A 93 -10.56 2.30 21.30
CA ALA A 93 -10.75 2.13 19.86
C ALA A 93 -9.96 0.94 19.32
N ILE A 94 -10.35 0.48 18.12
CA ILE A 94 -9.61 -0.51 17.33
C ILE A 94 -9.25 0.09 15.99
N ILE A 95 -8.01 -0.15 15.55
CA ILE A 95 -7.53 0.16 14.20
C ILE A 95 -7.34 -1.15 13.47
N SER A 96 -7.92 -1.30 12.28
CA SER A 96 -7.83 -2.55 11.51
C SER A 96 -7.43 -2.28 10.06
N LEU A 97 -6.49 -3.08 9.57
CA LEU A 97 -6.29 -3.30 8.14
C LEU A 97 -6.86 -4.68 7.79
N PRO A 98 -8.08 -4.73 7.20
CA PRO A 98 -8.75 -5.99 6.89
C PRO A 98 -8.00 -6.81 5.84
N VAL A 99 -7.88 -8.14 6.07
CA VAL A 99 -7.17 -9.05 5.17
C VAL A 99 -7.97 -9.45 3.93
N ALA A 100 -9.29 -9.26 3.97
CA ALA A 100 -10.21 -9.59 2.89
C ALA A 100 -11.48 -8.73 2.99
N ASN A 101 -12.34 -8.76 1.97
CA ASN A 101 -13.60 -8.02 2.00
C ASN A 101 -14.72 -8.85 2.68
N ALA A 102 -15.01 -10.04 2.18
CA ALA A 102 -16.14 -10.84 2.66
C ALA A 102 -15.83 -11.60 3.95
N ASP A 103 -14.70 -12.30 4.00
CA ASP A 103 -14.40 -13.29 5.05
C ASP A 103 -14.24 -12.70 6.45
N VAL A 104 -13.92 -11.42 6.54
CA VAL A 104 -13.73 -10.72 7.83
C VAL A 104 -14.87 -9.74 8.15
N ALA A 105 -15.88 -9.64 7.29
CA ALA A 105 -16.96 -8.66 7.43
C ALA A 105 -17.72 -8.80 8.76
N ASP A 106 -18.07 -10.03 9.14
CA ASP A 106 -18.85 -10.27 10.36
C ASP A 106 -18.04 -10.00 11.65
N ALA A 107 -16.73 -10.28 11.64
CA ALA A 107 -15.86 -9.93 12.76
C ALA A 107 -15.81 -8.40 12.97
N HIS A 108 -15.68 -7.63 11.91
CA HIS A 108 -15.67 -6.16 11.98
C HIS A 108 -17.06 -5.60 12.37
N LYS A 109 -18.16 -6.21 11.95
CA LYS A 109 -19.52 -5.84 12.42
C LYS A 109 -19.68 -6.06 13.92
N ARG A 110 -19.06 -7.11 14.49
CA ARG A 110 -19.09 -7.34 15.96
C ARG A 110 -18.39 -6.22 16.72
N VAL A 111 -17.28 -5.65 16.19
CA VAL A 111 -16.64 -4.47 16.80
C VAL A 111 -17.62 -3.31 16.90
N SER A 112 -18.32 -3.00 15.79
CA SER A 112 -19.35 -1.96 15.77
C SER A 112 -20.51 -2.26 16.73
N ALA A 113 -20.98 -3.51 16.80
CA ALA A 113 -22.04 -3.93 17.72
C ALA A 113 -21.61 -3.77 19.19
N ALA A 114 -20.33 -3.95 19.50
CA ALA A 114 -19.76 -3.70 20.83
C ALA A 114 -19.60 -2.20 21.14
N LYS A 115 -19.93 -1.31 20.18
CA LYS A 115 -19.79 0.16 20.28
C LYS A 115 -18.36 0.63 20.53
N ILE A 116 -17.38 -0.09 20.00
CA ILE A 116 -15.97 0.29 20.02
C ILE A 116 -15.69 1.05 18.70
N PRO A 117 -15.19 2.30 18.75
CA PRO A 117 -14.77 3.05 17.57
C PRO A 117 -13.78 2.25 16.73
N LEU A 118 -14.05 2.14 15.43
CA LEU A 118 -13.24 1.39 14.48
C LEU A 118 -12.69 2.33 13.41
N MET A 119 -11.37 2.35 13.25
CA MET A 119 -10.69 2.98 12.11
C MET A 119 -10.24 1.91 11.13
N LEU A 120 -10.52 2.10 9.86
CA LEU A 120 -10.07 1.20 8.81
C LEU A 120 -8.86 1.78 8.05
N VAL A 121 -7.96 0.89 7.67
CA VAL A 121 -6.78 1.20 6.87
C VAL A 121 -6.88 0.42 5.56
N ASP A 122 -6.72 1.11 4.44
CA ASP A 122 -6.68 0.62 3.07
C ASP A 122 -7.91 -0.16 2.59
N ASN A 123 -8.49 -1.03 3.40
CA ASN A 123 -9.57 -1.93 2.97
C ASN A 123 -10.84 -1.78 3.81
N VAL A 124 -12.00 -2.00 3.19
CA VAL A 124 -13.31 -1.97 3.86
C VAL A 124 -14.02 -3.31 3.66
N PRO A 125 -14.31 -4.05 4.75
CA PRO A 125 -15.06 -5.29 4.64
C PRO A 125 -16.47 -5.10 4.08
N THR A 126 -16.95 -6.11 3.34
CA THR A 126 -18.24 -6.08 2.66
C THR A 126 -19.40 -5.71 3.58
N GLY A 127 -20.19 -4.73 3.17
CA GLY A 127 -21.40 -4.29 3.88
C GLY A 127 -21.15 -3.40 5.09
N LEU A 128 -19.91 -3.00 5.38
CA LEU A 128 -19.63 -1.97 6.37
C LEU A 128 -19.83 -0.57 5.74
N LEU A 129 -20.40 0.35 6.51
CA LEU A 129 -20.71 1.72 6.08
C LEU A 129 -20.03 2.73 7.02
N PRO A 130 -19.48 3.83 6.48
CA PRO A 130 -18.88 4.89 7.27
C PRO A 130 -19.93 5.55 8.19
N GLY A 131 -19.49 5.98 9.37
CA GLY A 131 -20.36 6.60 10.37
C GLY A 131 -21.34 5.66 11.05
N LYS A 132 -21.51 4.42 10.55
CA LYS A 132 -22.33 3.38 11.17
C LYS A 132 -21.50 2.25 11.76
N HIS A 133 -20.55 1.74 11.00
CA HIS A 133 -19.77 0.56 11.37
C HIS A 133 -18.29 0.90 11.62
N TYR A 134 -17.80 1.95 11.01
CA TYR A 134 -16.45 2.49 11.22
C TYR A 134 -16.48 4.02 11.13
N ALA A 135 -15.50 4.67 11.75
CA ALA A 135 -15.42 6.13 11.80
C ALA A 135 -14.87 6.73 10.49
N SER A 136 -13.78 6.18 9.97
CA SER A 136 -13.14 6.64 8.74
C SER A 136 -12.29 5.54 8.12
N LEU A 137 -12.09 5.60 6.81
CA LEU A 137 -11.07 4.87 6.07
C LEU A 137 -9.91 5.81 5.77
N VAL A 138 -8.68 5.37 6.06
CA VAL A 138 -7.47 6.06 5.61
C VAL A 138 -6.68 5.14 4.70
N SER A 139 -6.47 5.55 3.44
CA SER A 139 -5.78 4.72 2.45
C SER A 139 -4.84 5.51 1.55
N ALA A 140 -4.03 4.80 0.76
CA ALA A 140 -3.45 5.39 -0.44
C ALA A 140 -4.51 5.53 -1.54
N ASP A 141 -4.23 6.38 -2.54
CA ASP A 141 -4.96 6.42 -3.81
C ASP A 141 -4.54 5.22 -4.68
N ASN A 142 -5.10 4.04 -4.40
CA ASN A 142 -4.72 2.82 -5.09
C ASN A 142 -5.02 2.83 -6.58
N PHE A 143 -6.10 3.50 -6.99
CA PHE A 143 -6.38 3.72 -8.41
C PHE A 143 -5.31 4.60 -9.05
N GLY A 144 -4.95 5.72 -8.41
CA GLY A 144 -3.86 6.58 -8.89
C GLY A 144 -2.51 5.89 -8.94
N LEU A 145 -2.20 4.96 -8.00
CA LEU A 145 -0.99 4.14 -8.03
C LEU A 145 -0.94 3.20 -9.23
N GLY A 146 -2.06 2.55 -9.57
CA GLY A 146 -2.14 1.70 -10.76
C GLY A 146 -1.94 2.48 -12.06
N GLN A 147 -2.54 3.67 -12.19
CA GLN A 147 -2.31 4.56 -13.33
C GLN A 147 -0.84 4.97 -13.43
N LEU A 148 -0.25 5.35 -12.30
CA LEU A 148 1.14 5.77 -12.23
C LEU A 148 2.12 4.66 -12.62
N ALA A 149 1.86 3.42 -12.20
CA ALA A 149 2.66 2.26 -12.61
C ALA A 149 2.57 2.01 -14.12
N ALA A 150 1.39 2.17 -14.73
CA ALA A 150 1.18 2.06 -16.15
C ALA A 150 1.92 3.17 -16.94
N GLU A 151 1.84 4.41 -16.47
CA GLU A 151 2.54 5.55 -17.04
C GLU A 151 4.06 5.33 -17.02
N LEU A 152 4.62 4.95 -15.86
CA LEU A 152 6.05 4.66 -15.71
C LEU A 152 6.53 3.51 -16.62
N LEU A 153 5.71 2.45 -16.78
CA LEU A 153 6.09 1.32 -17.63
C LEU A 153 6.06 1.70 -19.12
N SER A 154 5.11 2.53 -19.51
CA SER A 154 4.82 2.82 -20.92
C SER A 154 6.00 3.39 -21.71
N ASP A 155 6.89 4.12 -21.04
CA ASP A 155 8.07 4.74 -21.65
C ASP A 155 9.20 3.74 -21.92
N HIS A 156 9.10 2.53 -21.37
CA HIS A 156 10.14 1.49 -21.45
C HIS A 156 9.72 0.28 -22.27
N MET A 157 8.49 0.26 -22.80
CA MET A 157 7.96 -0.86 -23.56
C MET A 157 8.09 -0.64 -25.08
N SER A 158 8.27 -1.75 -25.81
CA SER A 158 8.13 -1.76 -27.26
C SER A 158 6.67 -1.55 -27.68
N LYS A 159 6.46 -0.88 -28.80
CA LYS A 159 5.11 -0.65 -29.33
C LYS A 159 4.51 -1.95 -29.86
N ASN A 160 3.22 -2.16 -29.60
CA ASN A 160 2.41 -3.26 -30.12
C ASN A 160 2.91 -4.67 -29.68
N THR A 161 3.68 -4.77 -28.62
CA THR A 161 4.10 -6.04 -28.03
C THR A 161 3.34 -6.31 -26.74
N PRO A 162 3.07 -7.58 -26.37
CA PRO A 162 2.31 -7.89 -25.16
C PRO A 162 3.05 -7.46 -23.91
N LEU A 163 2.26 -7.18 -22.86
CA LEU A 163 2.75 -6.98 -21.50
C LEU A 163 2.01 -7.88 -20.52
N GLY A 164 2.67 -8.25 -19.43
CA GLY A 164 2.12 -9.05 -18.35
C GLY A 164 1.67 -8.20 -17.18
N VAL A 165 0.62 -8.64 -16.52
CA VAL A 165 0.17 -8.14 -15.21
C VAL A 165 0.09 -9.31 -14.26
N ILE A 166 0.85 -9.26 -13.16
CA ILE A 166 0.74 -10.19 -12.04
C ILE A 166 -0.11 -9.53 -10.96
N GLY A 167 -1.37 -9.96 -10.90
CA GLY A 167 -2.37 -9.52 -9.94
C GLY A 167 -2.49 -10.48 -8.76
N TYR A 168 -3.32 -10.12 -7.77
CA TYR A 168 -3.63 -10.93 -6.61
C TYR A 168 -5.04 -11.51 -6.74
N GLU A 169 -5.22 -12.80 -6.46
CA GLU A 169 -6.51 -13.48 -6.68
C GLU A 169 -7.52 -13.25 -5.54
N ALA A 170 -7.08 -12.79 -4.37
CA ALA A 170 -8.00 -12.49 -3.28
C ALA A 170 -8.91 -11.29 -3.61
N ASP A 171 -10.13 -11.32 -3.07
CA ASP A 171 -11.02 -10.17 -3.08
C ASP A 171 -10.49 -9.12 -2.08
N PHE A 172 -9.55 -8.31 -2.56
CA PHE A 172 -8.84 -7.30 -1.80
C PHE A 172 -8.87 -5.98 -2.57
N TYR A 173 -9.66 -5.03 -2.11
CA TYR A 173 -9.94 -3.76 -2.78
C TYR A 173 -8.69 -3.04 -3.28
N VAL A 174 -7.65 -2.97 -2.44
CA VAL A 174 -6.39 -2.27 -2.72
C VAL A 174 -5.73 -2.72 -4.03
N THR A 175 -5.52 -4.04 -4.18
CA THR A 175 -4.84 -4.59 -5.36
C THR A 175 -5.74 -4.64 -6.57
N ASN A 176 -7.05 -4.80 -6.38
CA ASN A 176 -8.03 -4.74 -7.46
C ASN A 176 -8.05 -3.34 -8.11
N GLU A 177 -8.06 -2.28 -7.31
CA GLU A 177 -8.01 -0.90 -7.83
C GLU A 177 -6.72 -0.62 -8.61
N ARG A 178 -5.57 -1.11 -8.15
CA ARG A 178 -4.29 -0.97 -8.88
C ARG A 178 -4.33 -1.66 -10.24
N GLU A 179 -4.82 -2.90 -10.28
CA GLU A 179 -4.95 -3.69 -11.51
C GLU A 179 -5.94 -3.05 -12.50
N ILE A 180 -7.13 -2.67 -12.02
CA ILE A 180 -8.16 -2.02 -12.83
C ILE A 180 -7.61 -0.72 -13.44
N ALA A 181 -6.99 0.13 -12.63
CA ALA A 181 -6.47 1.41 -13.08
C ALA A 181 -5.32 1.26 -14.08
N PHE A 182 -4.43 0.30 -13.86
CA PHE A 182 -3.36 -0.03 -14.81
C PHE A 182 -3.94 -0.43 -16.17
N ASN A 183 -4.87 -1.37 -16.18
CA ASN A 183 -5.52 -1.87 -17.40
C ASN A 183 -6.28 -0.76 -18.14
N LEU A 184 -7.06 0.06 -17.42
CA LEU A 184 -7.78 1.18 -18.01
C LEU A 184 -6.84 2.22 -18.61
N TRP A 185 -5.74 2.52 -17.95
CA TRP A 185 -4.74 3.45 -18.47
C TRP A 185 -4.12 2.92 -19.77
N MET A 186 -3.71 1.63 -19.79
CA MET A 186 -3.15 0.99 -20.98
C MET A 186 -4.16 0.98 -22.13
N GLN A 187 -5.40 0.62 -21.88
CA GLN A 187 -6.47 0.64 -22.89
C GLN A 187 -6.65 2.02 -23.50
N ALA A 188 -6.60 3.07 -22.69
CA ALA A 188 -6.81 4.45 -23.17
C ALA A 188 -5.59 5.01 -23.92
N ASN A 189 -4.36 4.72 -23.48
CA ASN A 189 -3.15 5.36 -23.97
C ASN A 189 -2.31 4.45 -24.89
N ARG A 190 -2.51 3.14 -24.82
CA ARG A 190 -1.80 2.11 -25.61
C ARG A 190 -2.79 1.06 -26.16
N PRO A 191 -3.81 1.45 -26.94
CA PRO A 191 -4.94 0.58 -27.31
C PRO A 191 -4.54 -0.66 -28.12
N ASN A 192 -3.37 -0.64 -28.78
CA ASN A 192 -2.86 -1.78 -29.55
C ASN A 192 -1.91 -2.68 -28.72
N GLN A 193 -1.72 -2.37 -27.44
CA GLN A 193 -0.88 -3.15 -26.55
C GLN A 193 -1.70 -4.30 -25.97
N GLY A 194 -1.33 -5.54 -26.22
CA GLY A 194 -1.96 -6.70 -25.57
C GLY A 194 -1.60 -6.73 -24.08
N VAL A 195 -2.61 -6.76 -23.20
CA VAL A 195 -2.42 -6.90 -21.76
C VAL A 195 -2.89 -8.28 -21.34
N LEU A 196 -1.99 -9.08 -20.74
CA LEU A 196 -2.30 -10.39 -20.21
C LEU A 196 -2.23 -10.35 -18.70
N THR A 197 -3.34 -10.58 -18.03
CA THR A 197 -3.40 -10.63 -16.57
C THR A 197 -3.41 -12.05 -16.06
N ARG A 198 -2.56 -12.34 -15.09
CA ARG A 198 -2.55 -13.59 -14.31
C ARG A 198 -2.48 -13.25 -12.84
N ARG A 199 -3.13 -14.07 -12.01
CA ARG A 199 -3.23 -13.79 -10.57
C ARG A 199 -2.67 -14.95 -9.77
N PHE A 200 -1.93 -14.61 -8.69
CA PHE A 200 -1.43 -15.57 -7.73
C PHE A 200 -2.33 -15.61 -6.48
N LYS A 201 -2.43 -16.76 -5.84
CA LYS A 201 -3.00 -16.93 -4.49
C LYS A 201 -1.92 -16.90 -3.43
N SER A 202 -0.79 -17.53 -3.74
CA SER A 202 0.40 -17.61 -2.90
C SER A 202 1.63 -17.16 -3.69
N PHE A 203 2.63 -16.62 -3.01
CA PHE A 203 3.90 -16.24 -3.65
C PHE A 203 4.60 -17.42 -4.34
N SER A 204 4.34 -18.65 -3.89
CA SER A 204 4.83 -19.88 -4.55
C SER A 204 4.27 -20.11 -5.95
N ASP A 205 3.17 -19.44 -6.33
CA ASP A 205 2.58 -19.56 -7.66
C ASP A 205 3.30 -18.68 -8.71
N ILE A 206 4.03 -17.65 -8.24
CA ILE A 206 4.60 -16.61 -9.11
C ILE A 206 5.61 -17.17 -10.13
N PRO A 207 6.52 -18.09 -9.78
CA PRO A 207 7.43 -18.68 -10.75
C PRO A 207 6.70 -19.33 -11.93
N ASP A 208 5.65 -20.10 -11.67
CA ASP A 208 4.84 -20.75 -12.71
C ASP A 208 4.10 -19.71 -13.58
N LEU A 209 3.63 -18.61 -13.00
CA LEU A 209 2.99 -17.54 -13.76
C LEU A 209 3.99 -16.85 -14.70
N VAL A 210 5.21 -16.58 -14.22
CA VAL A 210 6.29 -16.02 -15.04
C VAL A 210 6.66 -16.98 -16.18
N ASP A 211 6.86 -18.26 -15.91
CA ASP A 211 7.17 -19.28 -16.92
C ASP A 211 6.07 -19.37 -18.00
N ARG A 212 4.80 -19.26 -17.60
CA ARG A 212 3.67 -19.20 -18.56
C ARG A 212 3.70 -17.94 -19.43
N PHE A 213 4.00 -16.76 -18.85
CA PHE A 213 4.16 -15.55 -19.66
C PHE A 213 5.25 -15.70 -20.70
N LEU A 214 6.43 -16.23 -20.32
CA LEU A 214 7.56 -16.42 -21.25
C LEU A 214 7.25 -17.45 -22.33
N THR A 215 6.49 -18.51 -22.01
CA THR A 215 6.12 -19.56 -22.97
C THR A 215 5.06 -19.07 -23.96
N GLU A 216 4.03 -18.38 -23.47
CA GLU A 216 2.91 -17.94 -24.30
C GLU A 216 3.20 -16.66 -25.09
N GLN A 217 4.09 -15.82 -24.55
CA GLN A 217 4.46 -14.53 -25.13
C GLN A 217 5.98 -14.33 -25.05
N PRO A 218 6.77 -14.97 -25.93
CA PRO A 218 8.22 -14.82 -25.95
C PRO A 218 8.69 -13.37 -26.15
N GLU A 219 7.84 -12.52 -26.74
CA GLU A 219 8.11 -11.09 -27.00
C GLU A 219 7.55 -10.17 -25.92
N LEU A 220 7.30 -10.68 -24.69
CA LEU A 220 6.82 -9.87 -23.59
C LEU A 220 7.71 -8.66 -23.34
N SER A 221 7.17 -7.45 -23.48
CA SER A 221 7.96 -6.22 -23.46
C SER A 221 7.86 -5.43 -22.14
N GLY A 222 7.01 -5.85 -21.24
CA GLY A 222 6.83 -5.20 -19.95
C GLY A 222 6.09 -6.08 -18.96
N LEU A 223 6.29 -5.81 -17.67
CA LEU A 223 5.63 -6.49 -16.58
C LEU A 223 5.18 -5.49 -15.52
N PHE A 224 3.93 -5.58 -15.10
CA PHE A 224 3.43 -4.91 -13.89
C PHE A 224 3.12 -5.93 -12.81
N VAL A 225 3.64 -5.70 -11.61
CA VAL A 225 3.34 -6.52 -10.44
C VAL A 225 2.72 -5.64 -9.35
N VAL A 226 1.59 -6.06 -8.81
CA VAL A 226 0.67 -5.22 -8.00
C VAL A 226 1.24 -4.70 -6.68
N TRP A 227 2.36 -5.27 -6.15
CA TRP A 227 3.20 -4.69 -5.07
C TRP A 227 4.61 -5.30 -5.06
N ASP A 228 5.49 -4.76 -4.21
CA ASP A 228 6.93 -5.05 -4.20
C ASP A 228 7.30 -6.52 -3.88
N THR A 229 6.71 -7.13 -2.86
CA THR A 229 7.09 -8.49 -2.43
C THR A 229 6.89 -9.55 -3.54
N PRO A 230 5.71 -9.68 -4.20
CA PRO A 230 5.57 -10.55 -5.36
C PRO A 230 6.43 -10.12 -6.55
N CYS A 231 6.75 -8.83 -6.67
CA CYS A 231 7.66 -8.35 -7.70
C CYS A 231 9.09 -8.89 -7.51
N GLU A 232 9.58 -8.95 -6.27
CA GLU A 232 10.88 -9.56 -5.96
C GLU A 232 10.94 -11.01 -6.45
N VAL A 233 9.92 -11.82 -6.14
CA VAL A 233 9.84 -13.23 -6.60
C VAL A 233 9.80 -13.33 -8.12
N ALA A 234 9.04 -12.45 -8.78
CA ALA A 234 8.97 -12.43 -10.24
C ALA A 234 10.32 -12.07 -10.88
N LEU A 235 11.04 -11.08 -10.31
CA LEU A 235 12.36 -10.68 -10.79
C LEU A 235 13.42 -11.78 -10.60
N GLU A 236 13.41 -12.46 -9.46
CA GLU A 236 14.30 -13.60 -9.20
C GLU A 236 14.03 -14.73 -10.20
N THR A 237 12.77 -15.00 -10.52
CA THR A 237 12.39 -15.99 -11.52
C THR A 237 12.87 -15.59 -12.90
N LEU A 238 12.61 -14.36 -13.34
CA LEU A 238 13.10 -13.84 -14.63
C LEU A 238 14.62 -13.93 -14.74
N ALA A 239 15.34 -13.49 -13.70
CA ALA A 239 16.82 -13.57 -13.66
C ALA A 239 17.32 -15.02 -13.78
N SER A 240 16.66 -15.98 -13.12
CA SER A 240 17.01 -17.41 -13.24
C SER A 240 16.81 -17.99 -14.65
N ARG A 241 15.98 -17.35 -15.47
CA ARG A 241 15.76 -17.68 -16.90
C ARG A 241 16.65 -16.86 -17.85
N GLY A 242 17.53 -16.00 -17.28
CA GLY A 242 18.36 -15.10 -18.08
C GLY A 242 17.57 -14.00 -18.80
N MET A 243 16.40 -13.64 -18.27
CA MET A 243 15.49 -12.64 -18.86
C MET A 243 15.53 -11.34 -18.05
N GLU A 244 15.58 -10.22 -18.77
CA GLU A 244 15.41 -8.87 -18.21
C GLU A 244 14.23 -8.20 -18.92
N ILE A 245 13.12 -8.03 -18.23
CA ILE A 245 11.90 -7.41 -18.76
C ILE A 245 11.64 -6.13 -17.98
N PRO A 246 11.46 -4.97 -18.65
CA PRO A 246 11.07 -3.74 -17.99
C PRO A 246 9.88 -3.97 -17.06
N THR A 247 10.06 -3.68 -15.79
CA THR A 247 9.06 -4.01 -14.73
C THR A 247 8.73 -2.77 -13.93
N THR A 248 7.44 -2.58 -13.63
CA THR A 248 6.97 -1.62 -12.63
C THR A 248 6.20 -2.32 -11.52
N THR A 249 6.21 -1.70 -10.36
CA THR A 249 5.49 -2.20 -9.19
C THR A 249 4.95 -1.06 -8.35
N VAL A 250 4.14 -1.41 -7.35
CA VAL A 250 3.71 -0.50 -6.29
C VAL A 250 4.50 -0.83 -5.03
N ASP A 251 4.68 0.16 -4.15
CA ASP A 251 5.48 0.14 -2.94
C ASP A 251 7.00 0.21 -3.18
N LEU A 252 7.67 0.99 -2.32
CA LEU A 252 9.11 1.23 -2.40
C LEU A 252 9.83 0.39 -1.33
N GLY A 253 9.72 -0.95 -1.39
CA GLY A 253 10.52 -1.86 -0.56
C GLY A 253 12.02 -1.71 -0.84
N LYS A 254 12.86 -2.12 0.11
CA LYS A 254 14.32 -1.95 -0.01
C LYS A 254 14.88 -2.64 -1.25
N THR A 255 14.48 -3.89 -1.49
CA THR A 255 14.99 -4.69 -2.60
C THR A 255 14.66 -4.07 -3.95
N VAL A 256 13.39 -3.65 -4.15
CA VAL A 256 12.96 -3.03 -5.41
C VAL A 256 13.59 -1.65 -5.60
N ALA A 257 13.80 -0.88 -4.52
CA ALA A 257 14.51 0.40 -4.57
C ALA A 257 15.97 0.24 -5.00
N VAL A 258 16.66 -0.75 -4.45
CA VAL A 258 18.05 -1.10 -4.80
C VAL A 258 18.14 -1.58 -6.25
N ASN A 259 17.19 -2.41 -6.70
CA ASN A 259 17.13 -2.86 -8.09
C ASN A 259 17.01 -1.67 -9.05
N LEU A 260 16.06 -0.75 -8.79
CA LEU A 260 15.90 0.47 -9.58
C LEU A 260 17.16 1.35 -9.53
N ALA A 261 17.76 1.55 -8.36
CA ALA A 261 18.98 2.36 -8.19
C ALA A 261 20.18 1.80 -8.96
N ASN A 262 20.30 0.50 -9.06
CA ASN A 262 21.34 -0.18 -9.82
C ASN A 262 21.06 -0.25 -11.34
N GLY A 263 19.88 0.20 -11.79
CA GLY A 263 19.43 0.12 -13.17
C GLY A 263 19.17 -1.31 -13.60
N GLY A 264 18.61 -2.10 -12.70
CA GLY A 264 18.06 -3.41 -13.01
C GLY A 264 16.75 -3.31 -13.79
N PRO A 265 16.02 -4.43 -13.96
CA PRO A 265 14.81 -4.46 -14.75
C PRO A 265 13.66 -3.61 -14.19
N ILE A 266 13.67 -3.19 -12.92
CA ILE A 266 12.70 -2.21 -12.44
C ILE A 266 13.00 -0.86 -13.06
N VAL A 267 12.03 -0.33 -13.82
CA VAL A 267 12.13 0.95 -14.53
C VAL A 267 11.37 2.09 -13.84
N GLY A 268 10.48 1.75 -12.91
CA GLY A 268 9.73 2.71 -12.13
C GLY A 268 8.92 2.06 -11.02
N ILE A 269 8.65 2.81 -9.95
CA ILE A 269 7.87 2.37 -8.80
C ILE A 269 6.80 3.42 -8.48
N ALA A 270 5.55 2.99 -8.38
CA ALA A 270 4.46 3.81 -7.86
C ALA A 270 4.45 3.69 -6.32
N ALA A 271 5.14 4.61 -5.63
CA ALA A 271 5.38 4.48 -4.20
C ALA A 271 4.25 5.06 -3.34
N GLN A 272 3.92 4.35 -2.28
CA GLN A 272 3.11 4.84 -1.16
C GLN A 272 3.97 5.58 -0.14
N ARG A 273 3.29 6.16 0.87
CA ARG A 273 3.93 6.84 2.01
C ARG A 273 3.43 6.24 3.33
N PRO A 274 3.76 4.97 3.64
CA PRO A 274 3.15 4.22 4.73
C PRO A 274 3.32 4.89 6.10
N PHE A 275 4.49 5.44 6.42
CA PHE A 275 4.68 6.21 7.65
C PHE A 275 3.70 7.40 7.76
N ARG A 276 3.57 8.19 6.68
CA ARG A 276 2.63 9.33 6.66
C ARG A 276 1.18 8.88 6.74
N GLN A 277 0.84 7.74 6.16
CA GLN A 277 -0.47 7.13 6.27
C GLN A 277 -0.76 6.75 7.72
N GLY A 278 0.18 6.08 8.41
CA GLY A 278 0.06 5.76 9.84
C GLY A 278 -0.14 7.01 10.70
N VAL A 279 0.62 8.07 10.47
CA VAL A 279 0.41 9.39 11.12
C VAL A 279 -1.01 9.92 10.88
N THR A 280 -1.52 9.76 9.66
CA THR A 280 -2.87 10.23 9.30
C THR A 280 -3.96 9.41 10.00
N VAL A 281 -3.80 8.09 10.08
CA VAL A 281 -4.70 7.19 10.82
C VAL A 281 -4.76 7.58 12.29
N ALA A 282 -3.60 7.80 12.93
CA ALA A 282 -3.53 8.23 14.34
C ALA A 282 -4.28 9.55 14.58
N LYS A 283 -4.03 10.55 13.73
CA LYS A 283 -4.70 11.85 13.83
C LYS A 283 -6.21 11.75 13.61
N ALA A 284 -6.65 10.94 12.64
CA ALA A 284 -8.06 10.69 12.39
C ALA A 284 -8.72 10.02 13.61
N LEU A 285 -8.07 9.01 14.18
CA LEU A 285 -8.58 8.33 15.38
C LEU A 285 -8.71 9.31 16.56
N ILE A 286 -7.68 10.10 16.84
CA ILE A 286 -7.73 11.09 17.93
C ILE A 286 -8.85 12.10 17.69
N THR A 287 -9.01 12.58 16.45
CA THR A 287 -10.12 13.48 16.09
C THR A 287 -11.48 12.88 16.42
N GLU A 288 -11.69 11.59 16.12
CA GLU A 288 -12.92 10.86 16.44
C GLU A 288 -13.11 10.69 17.96
N LEU A 289 -12.06 10.28 18.67
CA LEU A 289 -12.09 10.09 20.13
C LEU A 289 -12.33 11.39 20.90
N LEU A 290 -12.00 12.53 20.32
CA LEU A 290 -12.34 13.86 20.83
C LEU A 290 -13.76 14.32 20.45
N GLY A 291 -14.59 13.43 19.88
CA GLY A 291 -15.98 13.68 19.52
C GLY A 291 -16.18 14.52 18.25
N ARG A 292 -15.17 14.62 17.40
CA ARG A 292 -15.27 15.33 16.11
C ARG A 292 -15.37 14.33 14.96
N LYS A 293 -16.34 14.54 14.07
CA LYS A 293 -16.55 13.65 12.92
C LYS A 293 -15.37 13.72 11.94
N CYS A 294 -14.81 12.55 11.62
CA CYS A 294 -13.84 12.39 10.55
C CYS A 294 -14.51 12.35 9.16
N PRO A 295 -13.77 12.69 8.08
CA PRO A 295 -14.20 12.37 6.72
C PRO A 295 -14.39 10.86 6.55
N ASP A 296 -15.35 10.45 5.74
CA ASP A 296 -15.63 9.04 5.50
C ASP A 296 -14.44 8.32 4.86
N TRP A 297 -13.69 9.03 3.97
CA TRP A 297 -12.46 8.55 3.34
C TRP A 297 -11.40 9.65 3.29
N ILE A 298 -10.19 9.34 3.77
CA ILE A 298 -9.00 10.17 3.67
C ILE A 298 -7.97 9.42 2.82
N ALA A 299 -7.53 10.02 1.72
CA ALA A 299 -6.56 9.38 0.83
C ALA A 299 -5.26 10.17 0.69
N LEU A 300 -4.15 9.43 0.58
CA LEU A 300 -2.83 9.95 0.32
C LEU A 300 -2.43 9.66 -1.14
N PRO A 301 -1.98 10.68 -1.90
CA PRO A 301 -1.52 10.45 -3.26
C PRO A 301 -0.21 9.65 -3.28
N GLY A 302 -0.07 8.78 -4.28
CA GLY A 302 1.19 8.11 -4.60
C GLY A 302 2.24 9.05 -5.15
N VAL A 303 3.48 8.57 -5.29
CA VAL A 303 4.60 9.26 -5.93
C VAL A 303 5.26 8.37 -6.99
N ALA A 304 5.58 8.97 -8.14
CA ALA A 304 6.39 8.33 -9.16
C ALA A 304 7.85 8.30 -8.71
N VAL A 305 8.44 7.12 -8.71
CA VAL A 305 9.85 6.93 -8.38
C VAL A 305 10.55 6.37 -9.62
N SER A 306 11.52 7.12 -10.11
CA SER A 306 12.39 6.75 -11.24
C SER A 306 13.83 6.61 -10.75
N LEU A 307 14.71 6.17 -11.64
CA LEU A 307 16.15 6.09 -11.36
C LEU A 307 16.72 7.41 -10.82
N ASP A 308 16.29 8.54 -11.36
CA ASP A 308 16.80 9.86 -10.98
C ASP A 308 16.29 10.32 -9.60
N THR A 309 15.17 9.79 -9.13
CA THR A 309 14.49 10.24 -7.91
C THR A 309 14.51 9.21 -6.79
N VAL A 310 14.97 7.99 -7.04
CA VAL A 310 14.88 6.87 -6.09
C VAL A 310 15.57 7.17 -4.75
N VAL A 311 16.75 7.79 -4.76
CA VAL A 311 17.48 8.12 -3.51
C VAL A 311 16.69 9.11 -2.66
N GLN A 312 16.14 10.17 -3.29
CA GLN A 312 15.36 11.17 -2.57
C GLN A 312 14.08 10.57 -1.98
N HIS A 313 13.36 9.75 -2.76
CA HIS A 313 12.13 9.13 -2.30
C HIS A 313 12.38 8.03 -1.26
N TYR A 314 13.47 7.27 -1.41
CA TYR A 314 13.89 6.29 -0.40
C TYR A 314 14.10 6.96 0.96
N GLN A 315 14.92 8.02 1.02
CA GLN A 315 15.17 8.77 2.25
C GLN A 315 13.89 9.38 2.84
N ALA A 316 13.02 9.92 1.98
CA ALA A 316 11.77 10.54 2.43
C ALA A 316 10.76 9.52 3.00
N ILE A 317 10.73 8.30 2.46
CA ILE A 317 9.81 7.23 2.86
C ILE A 317 10.37 6.46 4.06
N TRP A 318 11.64 6.00 3.96
CA TRP A 318 12.28 5.17 4.97
C TRP A 318 12.86 5.95 6.15
N ARG A 319 13.09 7.26 5.99
CA ARG A 319 13.75 8.15 6.97
C ARG A 319 15.15 7.69 7.35
N GLU A 320 15.80 7.01 6.43
CA GLU A 320 17.18 6.54 6.52
C GLU A 320 17.90 6.75 5.18
N PRO A 321 19.22 6.82 5.16
CA PRO A 321 19.96 6.91 3.91
C PRO A 321 19.83 5.59 3.12
N MET A 322 19.83 5.70 1.80
CA MET A 322 19.98 4.51 0.97
C MET A 322 21.32 3.82 1.25
N PRO A 323 21.40 2.47 1.21
CA PRO A 323 22.64 1.74 1.47
C PRO A 323 23.84 2.24 0.65
N SER A 324 25.00 2.40 1.27
CA SER A 324 26.17 3.06 0.67
C SER A 324 26.67 2.44 -0.64
N GLY A 325 26.48 1.13 -0.80
CA GLY A 325 26.83 0.42 -2.05
C GLY A 325 26.01 0.90 -3.26
N GLU A 326 24.74 1.12 -3.07
CA GLU A 326 23.80 1.57 -4.09
C GLU A 326 24.01 3.04 -4.43
N LEU A 327 24.29 3.89 -3.41
CA LEU A 327 24.67 5.29 -3.60
C LEU A 327 25.95 5.43 -4.44
N ASN A 328 26.93 4.56 -4.24
CA ASN A 328 28.17 4.56 -5.00
C ASN A 328 27.94 4.22 -6.48
N SER A 329 27.05 3.29 -6.78
CA SER A 329 26.69 2.95 -8.17
C SER A 329 25.93 4.08 -8.85
N LEU A 330 25.01 4.73 -8.17
CA LEU A 330 24.32 5.94 -8.66
C LEU A 330 25.31 7.08 -8.91
N ASN A 331 26.21 7.38 -7.97
CA ASN A 331 27.21 8.43 -8.12
C ASN A 331 28.13 8.18 -9.34
N LYS A 332 28.50 6.95 -9.61
CA LYS A 332 29.26 6.60 -10.85
C LYS A 332 28.45 6.88 -12.10
N ARG A 333 27.15 6.52 -12.15
CA ARG A 333 26.26 6.78 -13.28
C ARG A 333 26.02 8.28 -13.50
N PHE A 334 25.71 9.03 -12.45
CA PHE A 334 25.53 10.48 -12.55
C PHE A 334 26.78 11.21 -13.05
N LYS A 335 27.97 10.75 -12.67
CA LYS A 335 29.24 11.26 -13.21
C LYS A 335 29.40 10.95 -14.70
N MET A 336 28.99 9.76 -15.14
CA MET A 336 29.04 9.39 -16.58
C MET A 336 28.04 10.20 -17.42
N ILE A 337 26.82 10.46 -16.91
CA ILE A 337 25.79 11.24 -17.61
C ILE A 337 26.13 12.72 -17.67
N ARG A 338 26.82 13.29 -16.67
CA ARG A 338 27.20 14.71 -16.62
C ARG A 338 28.54 15.04 -17.28
N GLY A 339 29.25 14.03 -17.81
CA GLY A 339 30.49 14.28 -18.59
C GLY A 339 31.63 14.87 -17.76
N THR A 340 31.65 14.66 -16.45
CA THR A 340 32.74 15.10 -15.55
C THR A 340 33.56 13.94 -15.03
#